data_4156154e54e6da206b75d385751ff0cf
#
_entry.id   4156154e54e6da206b75d385751ff0cf
#
_cell.length_a   1.000
_cell.length_b   1.000
_cell.length_c   1.000
_cell.angle_alpha   90.00
_cell.angle_beta   90.00
_cell.angle_gamma   90.00
#
_symmetry.space_group_name_H-M   'P 1'
#
loop_
_entity.id
_entity.type
_entity.pdbx_description
1 polymer ?
#
loop_
_entity_poly.entity_id
_entity_poly.type
_entity_poly.pdbx_seq_one_letter_code
_entity_poly.pdbx_strand_id
1 'polypeptide(L)'
;MSTETIESTVAALTAKDFATDQEVRWCPGCGDYSILASVQKVMPTIGVARENIVIISGIGCSSRFPYYMNTYGMHSIHGRATAIASGLKASRPELSVWIVAGDGDSMSIGGNHTIHMLRRNLNVNFLVFNNQIYGLTKGQYSPTSEVNKITKSSPQGSIDHPFNPAALALGADATFVGRTMDRDPKHMQTTIARAEQHQGTSFLEIYQNCNIFNDGAFEVFTEKSTKQVHGLYVEQGKPLTFGANGEKGIRFDGIRPEVVEIGSKYSADDMWIHDEKDFYKAQILTRLFDNPSEVGAVFPRPFGIFYTNDRPCYEQMMSLQIEEALAKGAGDLDKLIRGKETWEIK
;
A
#
# COMPACT_ATOMS: atom_id res chain seq x y z
N MET A 1 29.68 -42.70 19.86
CA MET A 1 28.65 -42.53 18.81
C MET A 1 28.57 -41.05 18.53
N SER A 2 29.19 -40.62 17.44
CA SER A 2 29.19 -39.23 17.00
C SER A 2 27.84 -38.90 16.35
N THR A 3 27.12 -37.96 16.95
CA THR A 3 25.90 -37.38 16.34
C THR A 3 26.35 -36.45 15.24
N GLU A 4 26.32 -36.91 13.99
CA GLU A 4 26.38 -36.06 12.82
C GLU A 4 25.10 -35.19 12.78
N THR A 5 25.25 -33.93 13.08
CA THR A 5 24.23 -32.88 12.79
C THR A 5 24.17 -32.75 11.27
N ILE A 6 23.12 -33.31 10.65
CA ILE A 6 22.79 -33.03 9.25
C ILE A 6 22.30 -31.61 9.19
N GLU A 7 23.17 -30.64 8.92
CA GLU A 7 22.77 -29.31 8.41
C GLU A 7 22.18 -29.52 7.02
N SER A 8 20.86 -29.61 6.95
CA SER A 8 20.17 -29.51 5.69
C SER A 8 20.36 -28.09 5.17
N THR A 9 21.27 -27.87 4.23
CA THR A 9 21.34 -26.66 3.44
C THR A 9 20.04 -26.55 2.61
N VAL A 10 18.99 -25.96 3.17
CA VAL A 10 17.81 -25.57 2.42
C VAL A 10 18.30 -24.54 1.38
N ALA A 11 18.21 -24.89 0.11
CA ALA A 11 18.58 -23.99 -0.97
C ALA A 11 17.79 -22.67 -0.82
N ALA A 12 18.49 -21.55 -0.87
CA ALA A 12 17.84 -20.24 -0.76
C ALA A 12 16.82 -20.07 -1.89
N LEU A 13 15.58 -19.72 -1.56
CA LEU A 13 14.51 -19.48 -2.53
C LEU A 13 14.89 -18.29 -3.44
N THR A 14 14.45 -18.37 -4.67
CA THR A 14 14.65 -17.34 -5.71
C THR A 14 13.29 -16.77 -6.16
N ALA A 15 13.29 -15.70 -6.93
CA ALA A 15 12.06 -15.15 -7.51
C ALA A 15 11.25 -16.18 -8.33
N LYS A 16 11.91 -17.17 -8.95
CA LYS A 16 11.25 -18.22 -9.74
C LYS A 16 10.43 -19.18 -8.87
N ASP A 17 10.84 -19.39 -7.62
CA ASP A 17 10.13 -20.26 -6.69
C ASP A 17 8.80 -19.66 -6.24
N PHE A 18 8.62 -18.36 -6.43
CA PHE A 18 7.40 -17.61 -6.19
C PHE A 18 6.53 -17.40 -7.45
N ALA A 19 6.96 -17.85 -8.60
CA ALA A 19 6.15 -17.83 -9.83
C ALA A 19 5.38 -19.14 -10.00
N THR A 20 4.13 -19.05 -10.47
CA THR A 20 3.32 -20.21 -10.85
C THR A 20 3.55 -20.59 -12.32
N ASP A 21 3.02 -21.75 -12.75
CA ASP A 21 2.95 -22.19 -14.14
C ASP A 21 1.77 -21.59 -14.92
N GLN A 22 0.96 -20.75 -14.26
CA GLN A 22 -0.22 -20.13 -14.87
C GLN A 22 0.17 -19.07 -15.89
N GLU A 23 -0.47 -19.11 -17.04
CA GLU A 23 -0.33 -18.07 -18.05
C GLU A 23 -0.88 -16.73 -17.55
N VAL A 24 -0.07 -15.68 -17.54
CA VAL A 24 -0.49 -14.36 -17.14
C VAL A 24 -1.45 -13.76 -18.17
N ARG A 25 -2.64 -13.37 -17.75
CA ARG A 25 -3.75 -12.92 -18.59
C ARG A 25 -3.93 -11.40 -18.63
N TRP A 26 -2.94 -10.64 -18.16
CA TRP A 26 -2.94 -9.19 -18.34
C TRP A 26 -2.64 -8.80 -19.78
N CYS A 27 -3.02 -7.60 -20.16
CA CYS A 27 -2.72 -7.05 -21.47
C CYS A 27 -1.19 -6.96 -21.68
N PRO A 28 -0.66 -7.27 -22.87
CA PRO A 28 0.74 -7.06 -23.16
C PRO A 28 1.15 -5.60 -22.91
N GLY A 29 2.23 -5.39 -22.12
CA GLY A 29 2.70 -4.06 -21.75
C GLY A 29 2.02 -3.42 -20.53
N CYS A 30 1.10 -4.12 -19.87
CA CYS A 30 0.47 -3.66 -18.63
C CYS A 30 1.51 -3.53 -17.50
N GLY A 31 1.41 -2.47 -16.68
CA GLY A 31 2.30 -2.25 -15.54
C GLY A 31 2.24 -3.32 -14.47
N ASP A 32 1.14 -4.09 -14.39
CA ASP A 32 0.99 -5.21 -13.45
C ASP A 32 2.10 -6.26 -13.58
N TYR A 33 2.67 -6.47 -14.77
CA TYR A 33 3.83 -7.36 -14.97
C TYR A 33 5.06 -6.90 -14.20
N SER A 34 5.35 -5.60 -14.21
CA SER A 34 6.48 -5.02 -13.49
C SER A 34 6.31 -5.16 -11.98
N ILE A 35 5.08 -4.96 -11.50
CA ILE A 35 4.75 -5.09 -10.07
C ILE A 35 4.87 -6.55 -9.64
N LEU A 36 4.31 -7.50 -10.39
CA LEU A 36 4.43 -8.93 -10.13
C LEU A 36 5.89 -9.37 -10.03
N ALA A 37 6.69 -9.01 -11.04
CA ALA A 37 8.10 -9.35 -11.07
C ALA A 37 8.88 -8.74 -9.88
N SER A 38 8.50 -7.55 -9.42
CA SER A 38 9.13 -6.89 -8.27
C SER A 38 8.76 -7.56 -6.95
N VAL A 39 7.48 -7.91 -6.76
CA VAL A 39 7.05 -8.67 -5.59
C VAL A 39 7.72 -10.04 -5.55
N GLN A 40 7.75 -10.79 -6.67
CA GLN A 40 8.45 -12.08 -6.74
C GLN A 40 9.94 -11.98 -6.40
N LYS A 41 10.61 -10.88 -6.75
CA LYS A 41 12.02 -10.65 -6.39
C LYS A 41 12.22 -10.29 -4.91
N VAL A 42 11.26 -9.66 -4.27
CA VAL A 42 11.33 -9.29 -2.85
C VAL A 42 11.02 -10.49 -1.95
N MET A 43 10.10 -11.38 -2.34
CA MET A 43 9.64 -12.51 -1.52
C MET A 43 10.78 -13.38 -0.94
N PRO A 44 11.85 -13.74 -1.67
CA PRO A 44 12.96 -14.51 -1.09
C PRO A 44 13.69 -13.79 0.04
N THR A 45 13.59 -12.46 0.11
CA THR A 45 14.36 -11.62 1.05
C THR A 45 13.62 -11.29 2.34
N ILE A 46 12.32 -11.60 2.43
CA ILE A 46 11.50 -11.24 3.60
C ILE A 46 11.68 -12.17 4.81
N GLY A 47 12.35 -13.31 4.63
CA GLY A 47 12.62 -14.25 5.72
C GLY A 47 11.40 -15.07 6.20
N VAL A 48 10.30 -15.06 5.44
CA VAL A 48 9.08 -15.81 5.74
C VAL A 48 9.01 -17.05 4.84
N ALA A 49 8.72 -18.21 5.44
CA ALA A 49 8.50 -19.45 4.69
C ALA A 49 7.32 -19.27 3.72
N ARG A 50 7.48 -19.79 2.49
CA ARG A 50 6.52 -19.56 1.39
C ARG A 50 5.08 -19.99 1.76
N GLU A 51 4.93 -21.07 2.50
CA GLU A 51 3.65 -21.59 3.01
C GLU A 51 2.99 -20.69 4.06
N ASN A 52 3.71 -19.75 4.62
CA ASN A 52 3.18 -18.75 5.57
C ASN A 52 2.85 -17.42 4.92
N ILE A 53 3.01 -17.31 3.60
CA ILE A 53 2.65 -16.11 2.83
C ILE A 53 1.28 -16.34 2.19
N VAL A 54 0.37 -15.38 2.38
CA VAL A 54 -0.99 -15.44 1.82
C VAL A 54 -1.32 -14.14 1.10
N ILE A 55 -1.74 -14.24 -0.16
CA ILE A 55 -2.14 -13.09 -0.97
C ILE A 55 -3.65 -13.07 -1.12
N ILE A 56 -4.29 -12.01 -0.64
CA ILE A 56 -5.73 -11.78 -0.73
C ILE A 56 -5.98 -10.67 -1.74
N SER A 57 -6.87 -10.90 -2.68
CA SER A 57 -7.25 -9.88 -3.67
C SER A 57 -8.76 -9.67 -3.75
N GLY A 58 -9.15 -8.48 -4.21
CA GLY A 58 -10.55 -8.16 -4.53
C GLY A 58 -10.89 -8.48 -5.99
N ILE A 59 -11.44 -7.50 -6.71
CA ILE A 59 -11.80 -7.63 -8.15
C ILE A 59 -11.15 -6.52 -8.96
N GLY A 60 -10.64 -6.87 -10.11
CA GLY A 60 -9.99 -6.02 -11.09
C GLY A 60 -8.81 -6.72 -11.75
N CYS A 61 -8.06 -6.02 -12.60
CA CYS A 61 -6.90 -6.59 -13.28
C CYS A 61 -5.83 -7.01 -12.25
N SER A 62 -5.48 -6.13 -11.33
CA SER A 62 -4.53 -6.40 -10.24
C SER A 62 -4.94 -7.60 -9.37
N SER A 63 -6.25 -7.85 -9.23
CA SER A 63 -6.78 -8.90 -8.37
C SER A 63 -6.55 -10.32 -8.90
N ARG A 64 -6.03 -10.46 -10.12
CA ARG A 64 -5.53 -11.76 -10.63
C ARG A 64 -4.20 -12.17 -10.02
N PHE A 65 -3.57 -11.31 -9.25
CA PHE A 65 -2.24 -11.50 -8.68
C PHE A 65 -2.06 -12.84 -7.93
N PRO A 66 -3.02 -13.33 -7.11
CA PRO A 66 -2.88 -14.62 -6.41
C PRO A 66 -2.69 -15.82 -7.34
N TYR A 67 -3.18 -15.77 -8.58
CA TYR A 67 -2.99 -16.87 -9.55
C TYR A 67 -1.55 -16.98 -10.04
N TYR A 68 -0.77 -15.89 -9.94
CA TYR A 68 0.58 -15.80 -10.50
C TYR A 68 1.67 -15.90 -9.43
N MET A 69 1.26 -16.03 -8.16
CA MET A 69 2.16 -16.19 -7.03
C MET A 69 2.07 -17.62 -6.48
N ASN A 70 3.21 -18.30 -6.41
CA ASN A 70 3.31 -19.65 -5.82
C ASN A 70 3.35 -19.59 -4.29
N THR A 71 2.28 -19.04 -3.71
CA THR A 71 1.98 -18.92 -2.28
C THR A 71 0.54 -19.35 -2.06
N TYR A 72 0.06 -19.35 -0.81
CA TYR A 72 -1.38 -19.39 -0.61
C TYR A 72 -2.01 -18.07 -1.05
N GLY A 73 -3.27 -18.13 -1.48
CA GLY A 73 -3.97 -16.95 -1.93
C GLY A 73 -5.48 -17.14 -2.05
N MET A 74 -6.19 -16.01 -2.07
CA MET A 74 -7.63 -15.96 -2.30
C MET A 74 -7.96 -14.79 -3.21
N HIS A 75 -8.60 -15.07 -4.36
CA HIS A 75 -9.29 -14.08 -5.17
C HIS A 75 -10.73 -13.96 -4.64
N SER A 76 -11.07 -12.82 -4.07
CA SER A 76 -12.32 -12.67 -3.33
C SER A 76 -13.37 -11.84 -4.08
N ILE A 77 -14.21 -11.11 -3.37
CA ILE A 77 -15.31 -10.30 -3.89
C ILE A 77 -14.90 -8.83 -3.94
N HIS A 78 -15.47 -8.07 -4.86
CA HIS A 78 -15.20 -6.65 -5.09
C HIS A 78 -15.29 -5.82 -3.79
N GLY A 79 -14.18 -5.14 -3.48
CA GLY A 79 -14.04 -4.30 -2.28
C GLY A 79 -14.02 -5.07 -0.95
N ARG A 80 -13.74 -6.38 -0.93
CA ARG A 80 -13.74 -7.18 0.31
C ARG A 80 -12.39 -7.78 0.67
N ALA A 81 -11.36 -7.55 -0.12
CA ALA A 81 -10.02 -8.06 0.17
C ALA A 81 -9.53 -7.66 1.56
N THR A 82 -9.67 -6.40 1.93
CA THR A 82 -9.26 -5.86 3.23
C THR A 82 -10.05 -6.44 4.41
N ALA A 83 -11.35 -6.72 4.23
CA ALA A 83 -12.17 -7.36 5.26
C ALA A 83 -11.78 -8.82 5.48
N ILE A 84 -11.56 -9.58 4.38
CA ILE A 84 -11.16 -10.99 4.44
C ILE A 84 -9.76 -11.12 5.02
N ALA A 85 -8.83 -10.28 4.58
CA ALA A 85 -7.47 -10.24 5.12
C ALA A 85 -7.45 -9.90 6.62
N SER A 86 -8.31 -8.99 7.06
CA SER A 86 -8.47 -8.67 8.49
C SER A 86 -8.91 -9.89 9.30
N GLY A 87 -9.87 -10.66 8.80
CA GLY A 87 -10.33 -11.89 9.44
C GLY A 87 -9.26 -12.97 9.46
N LEU A 88 -8.54 -13.15 8.35
CA LEU A 88 -7.42 -14.09 8.27
C LEU A 88 -6.33 -13.73 9.28
N LYS A 89 -5.87 -12.47 9.30
CA LYS A 89 -4.80 -12.03 10.20
C LYS A 89 -5.20 -12.13 11.67
N ALA A 90 -6.45 -11.83 12.00
CA ALA A 90 -6.97 -11.99 13.36
C ALA A 90 -7.05 -13.46 13.82
N SER A 91 -7.31 -14.40 12.90
CA SER A 91 -7.39 -15.83 13.22
C SER A 91 -6.05 -16.57 13.12
N ARG A 92 -5.11 -16.06 12.31
CA ARG A 92 -3.78 -16.65 12.06
C ARG A 92 -2.73 -15.52 12.08
N PRO A 93 -2.39 -15.03 13.28
CA PRO A 93 -1.50 -13.87 13.45
C PRO A 93 -0.06 -14.10 12.96
N GLU A 94 0.35 -15.36 12.82
CA GLU A 94 1.68 -15.76 12.34
C GLU A 94 1.88 -15.59 10.83
N LEU A 95 0.80 -15.50 10.04
CA LEU A 95 0.89 -15.42 8.59
C LEU A 95 1.35 -14.02 8.12
N SER A 96 2.21 -13.98 7.09
CA SER A 96 2.45 -12.78 6.31
C SER A 96 1.33 -12.61 5.29
N VAL A 97 0.45 -11.65 5.52
CA VAL A 97 -0.76 -11.42 4.73
C VAL A 97 -0.56 -10.21 3.83
N TRP A 98 -0.72 -10.42 2.53
CA TRP A 98 -0.60 -9.41 1.49
C TRP A 98 -1.95 -9.18 0.83
N ILE A 99 -2.31 -7.93 0.65
CA ILE A 99 -3.56 -7.52 0.00
C ILE A 99 -3.20 -6.82 -1.29
N VAL A 100 -3.79 -7.26 -2.39
CA VAL A 100 -3.65 -6.64 -3.71
C VAL A 100 -5.02 -6.21 -4.20
N ALA A 101 -5.19 -4.90 -4.43
CA ALA A 101 -6.42 -4.33 -4.93
C ALA A 101 -6.15 -3.13 -5.85
N GLY A 102 -7.02 -2.89 -6.82
CA GLY A 102 -7.01 -1.66 -7.60
C GLY A 102 -7.54 -0.46 -6.81
N ASP A 103 -7.29 0.73 -7.31
CA ASP A 103 -7.82 1.98 -6.77
C ASP A 103 -9.36 1.97 -6.70
N GLY A 104 -10.01 1.51 -7.75
CA GLY A 104 -11.48 1.38 -7.79
C GLY A 104 -12.02 0.34 -6.82
N ASP A 105 -11.32 -0.79 -6.64
CA ASP A 105 -11.70 -1.84 -5.71
C ASP A 105 -11.58 -1.38 -4.25
N SER A 106 -10.50 -0.70 -3.93
CA SER A 106 -10.15 -0.32 -2.54
C SER A 106 -10.73 1.01 -2.09
N MET A 107 -10.89 2.00 -2.98
CA MET A 107 -11.30 3.36 -2.63
C MET A 107 -12.79 3.64 -2.92
N SER A 108 -13.46 2.81 -3.74
CA SER A 108 -14.89 2.88 -3.99
C SER A 108 -15.64 1.93 -3.07
N ILE A 109 -16.13 0.80 -3.58
CA ILE A 109 -16.92 -0.17 -2.80
C ILE A 109 -16.18 -0.74 -1.59
N GLY A 110 -14.84 -0.77 -1.62
CA GLY A 110 -13.97 -1.23 -0.53
C GLY A 110 -13.62 -0.17 0.51
N GLY A 111 -13.96 1.10 0.28
CA GLY A 111 -13.47 2.23 1.08
C GLY A 111 -13.71 2.08 2.59
N ASN A 112 -14.90 1.66 3.00
CA ASN A 112 -15.22 1.41 4.40
C ASN A 112 -14.30 0.35 5.04
N HIS A 113 -14.07 -0.77 4.36
CA HIS A 113 -13.22 -1.83 4.88
C HIS A 113 -11.74 -1.44 4.90
N THR A 114 -11.30 -0.67 3.91
CA THR A 114 -9.95 -0.08 3.86
C THR A 114 -9.71 0.83 5.06
N ILE A 115 -10.61 1.77 5.35
CA ILE A 115 -10.51 2.67 6.49
C ILE A 115 -10.46 1.88 7.82
N HIS A 116 -11.35 0.90 7.99
CA HIS A 116 -11.39 0.10 9.21
C HIS A 116 -10.17 -0.80 9.42
N MET A 117 -9.57 -1.33 8.36
CA MET A 117 -8.32 -2.09 8.43
C MET A 117 -7.15 -1.19 8.86
N LEU A 118 -7.00 -0.04 8.21
CA LEU A 118 -5.94 0.94 8.51
C LEU A 118 -5.99 1.40 9.97
N ARG A 119 -7.16 1.86 10.45
CA ARG A 119 -7.31 2.34 11.83
C ARG A 119 -7.06 1.26 12.88
N ARG A 120 -7.34 -0.03 12.58
CA ARG A 120 -7.05 -1.15 13.48
C ARG A 120 -5.59 -1.53 13.53
N ASN A 121 -4.83 -1.15 12.54
CA ASN A 121 -3.40 -1.47 12.43
C ASN A 121 -3.12 -2.98 12.47
N LEU A 122 -3.85 -3.75 11.67
CA LEU A 122 -3.52 -5.17 11.47
C LEU A 122 -2.16 -5.29 10.76
N ASN A 123 -1.33 -6.26 11.16
CA ASN A 123 -0.02 -6.47 10.53
C ASN A 123 -0.17 -7.13 9.15
N VAL A 124 -0.46 -6.31 8.13
CA VAL A 124 -0.70 -6.73 6.74
C VAL A 124 -0.07 -5.74 5.75
N ASN A 125 0.33 -6.24 4.60
CA ASN A 125 0.83 -5.43 3.49
C ASN A 125 -0.30 -5.13 2.51
N PHE A 126 -0.62 -3.86 2.31
CA PHE A 126 -1.66 -3.45 1.40
C PHE A 126 -1.08 -2.71 0.19
N LEU A 127 -1.04 -3.38 -0.95
CA LEU A 127 -0.60 -2.85 -2.23
C LEU A 127 -1.81 -2.38 -3.05
N VAL A 128 -1.92 -1.06 -3.23
CA VAL A 128 -2.97 -0.43 -4.04
C VAL A 128 -2.40 -0.11 -5.42
N PHE A 129 -2.87 -0.82 -6.44
CA PHE A 129 -2.49 -0.59 -7.83
C PHE A 129 -3.38 0.53 -8.39
N ASN A 130 -2.82 1.72 -8.47
CA ASN A 130 -3.55 2.89 -8.93
C ASN A 130 -3.25 3.16 -10.40
N ASN A 131 -4.21 2.91 -11.27
CA ASN A 131 -4.14 3.21 -12.70
C ASN A 131 -5.19 4.23 -13.15
N GLN A 132 -5.94 4.80 -12.23
CA GLN A 132 -6.96 5.81 -12.46
C GLN A 132 -8.05 5.39 -13.46
N ILE A 133 -8.34 4.08 -13.54
CA ILE A 133 -9.37 3.56 -14.45
C ILE A 133 -9.88 2.18 -14.01
N TYR A 134 -11.14 1.87 -14.21
CA TYR A 134 -11.63 0.49 -14.14
C TYR A 134 -11.27 -0.25 -15.44
N GLY A 135 -10.07 -0.88 -15.48
CA GLY A 135 -9.57 -1.55 -16.68
C GLY A 135 -10.33 -2.84 -17.01
N LEU A 136 -10.61 -3.69 -16.01
CA LEU A 136 -11.28 -4.99 -16.22
C LEU A 136 -12.64 -4.85 -16.87
N THR A 137 -13.41 -3.84 -16.53
CA THR A 137 -14.74 -3.55 -17.06
C THR A 137 -14.72 -2.66 -18.31
N LYS A 138 -13.54 -2.45 -18.89
CA LYS A 138 -13.28 -1.79 -20.17
C LYS A 138 -13.37 -0.26 -20.16
N GLY A 139 -12.88 0.38 -19.07
CA GLY A 139 -12.49 1.77 -19.12
C GLY A 139 -13.51 2.78 -18.56
N GLN A 140 -14.23 2.46 -17.48
CA GLN A 140 -14.96 3.46 -16.71
C GLN A 140 -13.97 4.27 -15.84
N TYR A 141 -14.29 5.54 -15.55
CA TYR A 141 -13.49 6.32 -14.62
C TYR A 141 -13.57 5.72 -13.20
N SER A 142 -12.47 5.76 -12.48
CA SER A 142 -12.32 5.26 -11.12
C SER A 142 -12.34 6.41 -10.11
N PRO A 143 -12.39 6.14 -8.80
CA PRO A 143 -12.35 7.20 -7.79
C PRO A 143 -11.12 8.11 -7.82
N THR A 144 -10.02 7.65 -8.42
CA THR A 144 -8.78 8.40 -8.55
C THR A 144 -8.59 9.04 -9.93
N SER A 145 -9.53 8.83 -10.85
CA SER A 145 -9.52 9.46 -12.18
C SER A 145 -9.59 10.98 -12.06
N GLU A 146 -8.90 11.65 -12.95
CA GLU A 146 -8.88 13.11 -13.03
C GLU A 146 -10.27 13.67 -13.33
N VAL A 147 -10.53 14.89 -12.86
CA VAL A 147 -11.73 15.65 -13.26
C VAL A 147 -11.74 15.81 -14.79
N ASN A 148 -12.91 15.74 -15.38
CA ASN A 148 -13.13 15.78 -16.84
C ASN A 148 -12.56 14.56 -17.61
N LYS A 149 -12.26 13.45 -16.94
CA LYS A 149 -11.84 12.22 -17.62
C LYS A 149 -12.96 11.72 -18.53
N ILE A 150 -12.73 11.78 -19.83
CA ILE A 150 -13.66 11.27 -20.85
C ILE A 150 -13.50 9.75 -20.98
N THR A 151 -14.60 9.05 -20.88
CA THR A 151 -14.68 7.61 -21.11
C THR A 151 -15.92 7.25 -21.93
N LYS A 152 -16.03 6.01 -22.39
CA LYS A 152 -17.24 5.57 -23.12
C LYS A 152 -18.53 5.71 -22.31
N SER A 153 -18.45 5.53 -20.98
CA SER A 153 -19.58 5.68 -20.07
C SER A 153 -19.77 7.11 -19.55
N SER A 154 -18.79 7.99 -19.74
CA SER A 154 -18.80 9.38 -19.31
C SER A 154 -18.30 10.30 -20.44
N PRO A 155 -19.08 10.44 -21.53
CA PRO A 155 -18.64 11.15 -22.73
C PRO A 155 -18.47 12.67 -22.52
N GLN A 156 -19.09 13.25 -21.48
CA GLN A 156 -18.91 14.65 -21.09
C GLN A 156 -17.79 14.84 -20.05
N GLY A 157 -17.08 13.77 -19.68
CA GLY A 157 -16.07 13.77 -18.63
C GLY A 157 -16.62 13.48 -17.23
N SER A 158 -15.73 13.06 -16.34
CA SER A 158 -16.03 12.86 -14.92
C SER A 158 -16.14 14.22 -14.20
N ILE A 159 -17.06 14.32 -13.22
CA ILE A 159 -17.24 15.50 -12.39
C ILE A 159 -16.78 15.28 -10.94
N ASP A 160 -16.40 14.05 -10.61
CA ASP A 160 -15.94 13.69 -9.28
C ASP A 160 -14.54 14.25 -9.03
N HIS A 161 -14.31 14.73 -7.82
CA HIS A 161 -12.97 15.09 -7.36
C HIS A 161 -12.17 13.81 -7.05
N PRO A 162 -10.97 13.63 -7.62
CA PRO A 162 -10.19 12.42 -7.43
C PRO A 162 -9.76 12.23 -5.98
N PHE A 163 -9.86 10.99 -5.49
CA PHE A 163 -9.27 10.61 -4.21
C PHE A 163 -7.75 10.78 -4.24
N ASN A 164 -7.22 11.20 -3.09
CA ASN A 164 -5.81 11.10 -2.79
C ASN A 164 -5.60 9.91 -1.82
N PRO A 165 -5.19 8.73 -2.31
CA PRO A 165 -5.15 7.51 -1.49
C PRO A 165 -4.21 7.61 -0.30
N ALA A 166 -3.03 8.22 -0.47
CA ALA A 166 -2.08 8.40 0.61
C ALA A 166 -2.61 9.33 1.73
N ALA A 167 -3.29 10.42 1.35
CA ALA A 167 -3.91 11.32 2.33
C ALA A 167 -5.09 10.65 3.06
N LEU A 168 -5.87 9.81 2.36
CA LEU A 168 -6.92 9.02 2.99
C LEU A 168 -6.34 8.02 4.00
N ALA A 169 -5.24 7.35 3.64
CA ALA A 169 -4.58 6.38 4.51
C ALA A 169 -4.07 7.04 5.80
N LEU A 170 -3.42 8.21 5.70
CA LEU A 170 -3.02 8.99 6.88
C LEU A 170 -4.22 9.48 7.68
N GLY A 171 -5.30 9.90 7.02
CA GLY A 171 -6.54 10.30 7.69
C GLY A 171 -7.27 9.15 8.40
N ALA A 172 -6.97 7.91 8.04
CA ALA A 172 -7.42 6.70 8.70
C ALA A 172 -6.41 6.14 9.72
N ASP A 173 -5.42 6.94 10.14
CA ASP A 173 -4.38 6.59 11.10
C ASP A 173 -3.52 5.38 10.67
N ALA A 174 -3.23 5.23 9.38
CA ALA A 174 -2.29 4.22 8.90
C ALA A 174 -0.89 4.45 9.51
N THR A 175 -0.21 3.36 9.86
CA THR A 175 1.11 3.41 10.52
C THR A 175 2.28 3.31 9.55
N PHE A 176 2.03 3.00 8.29
CA PHE A 176 3.00 3.08 7.19
C PHE A 176 2.27 3.54 5.93
N VAL A 177 2.74 4.62 5.33
CA VAL A 177 2.18 5.16 4.08
C VAL A 177 3.31 5.50 3.12
N GLY A 178 3.24 4.97 1.91
CA GLY A 178 4.21 5.24 0.85
C GLY A 178 3.60 5.23 -0.54
N ARG A 179 4.39 5.71 -1.51
CA ARG A 179 4.06 5.68 -2.93
C ARG A 179 5.26 5.31 -3.79
N THR A 180 5.01 4.49 -4.80
CA THR A 180 5.98 4.10 -5.82
C THR A 180 5.31 3.98 -7.19
N MET A 181 6.02 3.49 -8.19
CA MET A 181 5.49 3.32 -9.54
C MET A 181 6.05 2.08 -10.24
N ASP A 182 5.31 1.53 -11.18
CA ASP A 182 5.65 0.34 -11.98
C ASP A 182 6.88 0.54 -12.88
N ARG A 183 7.16 1.78 -13.27
CA ARG A 183 8.29 2.16 -14.16
C ARG A 183 9.61 2.36 -13.40
N ASP A 184 9.62 2.24 -12.08
CA ASP A 184 10.83 2.26 -11.26
C ASP A 184 10.93 1.00 -10.38
N PRO A 185 11.28 -0.16 -10.98
CA PRO A 185 11.31 -1.44 -10.25
C PRO A 185 12.29 -1.45 -9.07
N LYS A 186 13.40 -0.69 -9.15
CA LYS A 186 14.38 -0.63 -8.06
C LYS A 186 13.80 0.08 -6.84
N HIS A 187 13.22 1.26 -7.04
CA HIS A 187 12.54 2.01 -5.97
C HIS A 187 11.37 1.20 -5.41
N MET A 188 10.57 0.58 -6.27
CA MET A 188 9.42 -0.24 -5.88
C MET A 188 9.83 -1.44 -5.02
N GLN A 189 10.88 -2.19 -5.40
CA GLN A 189 11.38 -3.33 -4.61
C GLN A 189 11.86 -2.89 -3.23
N THR A 190 12.60 -1.79 -3.14
CA THR A 190 13.03 -1.22 -1.86
C THR A 190 11.86 -0.83 -0.98
N THR A 191 10.85 -0.18 -1.55
CA THR A 191 9.67 0.27 -0.81
C THR A 191 8.80 -0.91 -0.34
N ILE A 192 8.62 -1.93 -1.19
CA ILE A 192 7.90 -3.17 -0.84
C ILE A 192 8.62 -3.92 0.29
N ALA A 193 9.95 -4.06 0.22
CA ALA A 193 10.72 -4.71 1.27
C ALA A 193 10.59 -3.97 2.61
N ARG A 194 10.58 -2.65 2.61
CA ARG A 194 10.36 -1.84 3.81
C ARG A 194 8.92 -1.93 4.34
N ALA A 195 7.96 -2.10 3.45
CA ALA A 195 6.55 -2.31 3.83
C ALA A 195 6.40 -3.61 4.65
N GLU A 196 7.04 -4.70 4.22
CA GLU A 196 7.00 -5.98 4.96
C GLU A 196 7.74 -5.91 6.31
N GLN A 197 8.80 -5.13 6.42
CA GLN A 197 9.53 -4.96 7.68
C GLN A 197 8.75 -4.17 8.73
N HIS A 198 7.72 -3.44 8.32
CA HIS A 198 6.90 -2.66 9.23
C HIS A 198 5.95 -3.56 10.03
N GLN A 199 5.83 -3.30 11.33
CA GLN A 199 4.88 -3.97 12.22
C GLN A 199 3.58 -3.15 12.29
N GLY A 200 2.58 -3.56 11.53
CA GLY A 200 1.31 -2.87 11.37
C GLY A 200 0.82 -2.89 9.92
N THR A 201 -0.19 -2.09 9.62
CA THR A 201 -0.72 -2.01 8.26
C THR A 201 0.18 -1.12 7.39
N SER A 202 0.84 -1.74 6.42
CA SER A 202 1.60 -1.04 5.39
C SER A 202 0.71 -0.70 4.22
N PHE A 203 0.44 0.59 4.00
CA PHE A 203 -0.28 1.10 2.84
C PHE A 203 0.71 1.60 1.80
N LEU A 204 0.79 0.91 0.67
CA LEU A 204 1.66 1.28 -0.45
C LEU A 204 0.85 1.50 -1.72
N GLU A 205 0.75 2.75 -2.16
CA GLU A 205 0.19 3.11 -3.45
C GLU A 205 1.23 2.92 -4.55
N ILE A 206 0.87 2.16 -5.59
CA ILE A 206 1.73 1.91 -6.74
C ILE A 206 1.07 2.47 -7.99
N TYR A 207 1.63 3.52 -8.57
CA TYR A 207 1.19 4.03 -9.86
C TYR A 207 1.47 2.99 -10.93
N GLN A 208 0.41 2.62 -11.66
CA GLN A 208 0.42 1.53 -12.63
C GLN A 208 -0.12 2.02 -13.97
N ASN A 209 0.61 1.78 -15.05
CA ASN A 209 0.15 2.14 -16.39
C ASN A 209 -0.82 1.10 -16.95
N CYS A 210 -2.07 1.52 -17.21
CA CYS A 210 -3.04 0.75 -17.98
C CYS A 210 -2.94 1.13 -19.45
N ASN A 211 -2.11 0.43 -20.22
CA ASN A 211 -1.78 0.77 -21.60
C ASN A 211 -2.94 0.59 -22.60
N ILE A 212 -4.11 0.13 -22.17
CA ILE A 212 -5.28 -0.07 -23.02
C ILE A 212 -6.36 1.00 -22.79
N PHE A 213 -6.63 1.36 -21.53
CA PHE A 213 -7.73 2.24 -21.17
C PHE A 213 -7.31 3.58 -20.59
N ASN A 214 -6.05 3.71 -20.14
CA ASN A 214 -5.51 4.92 -19.55
C ASN A 214 -3.98 5.01 -19.75
N ASP A 215 -3.55 4.80 -20.99
CA ASP A 215 -2.13 4.85 -21.33
C ASP A 215 -1.55 6.23 -21.07
N GLY A 216 -0.36 6.28 -20.48
CA GLY A 216 0.36 7.51 -20.19
C GLY A 216 -0.20 8.34 -19.00
N ALA A 217 -1.16 7.83 -18.23
CA ALA A 217 -1.74 8.56 -17.10
C ALA A 217 -0.69 9.14 -16.13
N PHE A 218 0.44 8.46 -15.98
CA PHE A 218 1.55 8.86 -15.12
C PHE A 218 2.84 9.16 -15.88
N GLU A 219 2.76 9.36 -17.18
CA GLU A 219 3.93 9.55 -18.05
C GLU A 219 4.83 10.70 -17.57
N VAL A 220 4.23 11.79 -17.12
CA VAL A 220 4.96 12.96 -16.59
C VAL A 220 5.88 12.62 -15.40
N PHE A 221 5.57 11.59 -14.63
CA PHE A 221 6.37 11.11 -13.49
C PHE A 221 7.34 9.98 -13.87
N THR A 222 7.21 9.41 -15.06
CA THR A 222 7.98 8.22 -15.49
C THR A 222 9.00 8.51 -16.58
N GLU A 223 8.75 9.49 -17.46
CA GLU A 223 9.64 9.86 -18.54
C GLU A 223 10.90 10.58 -18.04
N LYS A 224 12.05 10.27 -18.64
CA LYS A 224 13.36 10.81 -18.22
C LYS A 224 13.43 12.34 -18.26
N SER A 225 12.74 12.95 -19.21
CA SER A 225 12.72 14.41 -19.41
C SER A 225 11.91 15.17 -18.39
N THR A 226 10.91 14.53 -17.76
CA THR A 226 9.92 15.19 -16.91
C THR A 226 9.94 14.71 -15.47
N LYS A 227 10.32 13.44 -15.22
CA LYS A 227 10.23 12.84 -13.88
C LYS A 227 11.01 13.58 -12.80
N GLN A 228 12.15 14.18 -13.14
CA GLN A 228 12.96 14.93 -12.17
C GLN A 228 12.36 16.29 -11.83
N VAL A 229 11.54 16.85 -12.71
CA VAL A 229 10.87 18.13 -12.50
C VAL A 229 9.55 17.97 -11.74
N HIS A 230 8.82 16.87 -12.00
CA HIS A 230 7.48 16.65 -11.47
C HIS A 230 7.43 15.58 -10.37
N GLY A 231 8.48 14.79 -10.20
CA GLY A 231 8.63 13.79 -9.14
C GLY A 231 9.55 14.28 -8.03
N LEU A 232 9.15 14.02 -6.77
CA LEU A 232 9.95 14.28 -5.58
C LEU A 232 10.20 12.95 -4.86
N TYR A 233 11.41 12.43 -4.96
CA TYR A 233 11.80 11.21 -4.25
C TYR A 233 12.22 11.55 -2.83
N VAL A 234 11.45 11.10 -1.84
CA VAL A 234 11.70 11.38 -0.43
C VAL A 234 12.51 10.25 0.21
N GLU A 235 13.51 10.62 0.99
CA GLU A 235 14.36 9.70 1.75
C GLU A 235 14.53 10.25 3.18
N GLN A 236 14.51 9.34 4.17
CA GLN A 236 14.68 9.71 5.58
C GLN A 236 15.94 10.56 5.80
N GLY A 237 15.79 11.69 6.45
CA GLY A 237 16.88 12.60 6.78
C GLY A 237 17.46 13.41 5.63
N LYS A 238 16.86 13.35 4.43
CA LYS A 238 17.30 14.13 3.27
C LYS A 238 16.44 15.37 3.06
N PRO A 239 17.04 16.45 2.52
CA PRO A 239 16.28 17.63 2.13
C PRO A 239 15.37 17.33 0.94
N LEU A 240 14.18 17.92 0.93
CA LEU A 240 13.24 17.80 -0.18
C LEU A 240 13.69 18.65 -1.36
N THR A 241 14.51 18.07 -2.22
CA THR A 241 15.04 18.70 -3.42
C THR A 241 14.60 17.96 -4.68
N PHE A 242 14.38 18.66 -5.77
CA PHE A 242 13.95 18.13 -7.07
C PHE A 242 14.42 19.05 -8.20
N GLY A 243 14.08 18.69 -9.44
CA GLY A 243 14.59 19.33 -10.64
C GLY A 243 15.71 18.53 -11.29
N ALA A 244 16.03 18.83 -12.55
CA ALA A 244 16.99 18.06 -13.35
C ALA A 244 18.39 18.00 -12.72
N ASN A 245 18.77 19.05 -11.99
CA ASN A 245 20.05 19.17 -11.30
C ASN A 245 19.88 19.39 -9.79
N GLY A 246 18.69 19.14 -9.22
CA GLY A 246 18.37 19.44 -7.82
C GLY A 246 18.30 20.95 -7.52
N GLU A 247 17.97 21.75 -8.52
CA GLU A 247 17.94 23.22 -8.44
C GLU A 247 16.72 23.76 -7.72
N LYS A 248 15.75 22.92 -7.36
CA LYS A 248 14.54 23.30 -6.65
C LYS A 248 14.42 22.56 -5.34
N GLY A 249 13.75 23.18 -4.38
CA GLY A 249 13.48 22.54 -3.11
C GLY A 249 12.17 23.01 -2.48
N ILE A 250 11.71 22.26 -1.49
CA ILE A 250 10.54 22.59 -0.70
C ILE A 250 11.00 23.04 0.69
N ARG A 251 10.58 24.24 1.09
CA ARG A 251 10.77 24.76 2.44
C ARG A 251 9.42 25.17 3.04
N PHE A 252 9.40 25.49 4.33
CA PHE A 252 8.25 26.07 4.98
C PHE A 252 8.39 27.59 5.13
N ASP A 253 7.32 28.30 4.77
CA ASP A 253 7.07 29.66 5.24
C ASP A 253 6.02 29.60 6.35
N GLY A 254 6.47 29.63 7.59
CA GLY A 254 5.63 29.26 8.72
C GLY A 254 5.18 27.78 8.62
N ILE A 255 3.88 27.57 8.38
CA ILE A 255 3.28 26.23 8.20
C ILE A 255 3.02 25.85 6.72
N ARG A 256 3.26 26.80 5.80
CA ARG A 256 2.95 26.59 4.37
C ARG A 256 4.18 26.08 3.63
N PRO A 257 4.04 24.99 2.88
CA PRO A 257 5.11 24.57 1.98
C PRO A 257 5.19 25.56 0.81
N GLU A 258 6.40 25.88 0.39
CA GLU A 258 6.69 26.65 -0.82
C GLU A 258 7.82 25.99 -1.61
N VAL A 259 7.74 26.11 -2.93
CA VAL A 259 8.81 25.73 -3.84
C VAL A 259 9.73 26.91 -4.05
N VAL A 260 11.02 26.71 -3.84
CA VAL A 260 12.05 27.73 -4.02
C VAL A 260 13.19 27.24 -4.89
N GLU A 261 13.91 28.19 -5.49
CA GLU A 261 15.15 27.93 -6.22
C GLU A 261 16.34 27.90 -5.26
N ILE A 262 17.16 26.86 -5.36
CA ILE A 262 18.39 26.67 -4.60
C ILE A 262 19.54 27.36 -5.37
N GLY A 263 20.35 28.14 -4.64
CA GLY A 263 21.55 28.74 -5.22
C GLY A 263 21.80 30.20 -4.90
N SER A 264 20.78 31.07 -4.93
CA SER A 264 20.99 32.49 -4.68
C SER A 264 20.62 32.91 -3.25
N LYS A 265 19.33 32.78 -2.89
CA LYS A 265 18.79 33.17 -1.60
C LYS A 265 18.73 32.01 -0.61
N TYR A 266 18.53 30.82 -1.14
CA TYR A 266 18.35 29.61 -0.34
C TYR A 266 19.39 28.55 -0.70
N SER A 267 19.83 27.80 0.30
CA SER A 267 20.70 26.62 0.18
C SER A 267 19.92 25.32 0.39
N ALA A 268 20.54 24.16 0.20
CA ALA A 268 19.92 22.89 0.51
C ALA A 268 19.58 22.74 2.01
N ASP A 269 20.31 23.41 2.89
CA ASP A 269 20.11 23.36 4.34
C ASP A 269 18.82 24.14 4.78
N ASP A 270 18.32 25.01 3.93
CA ASP A 270 17.07 25.74 4.18
C ASP A 270 15.83 24.91 3.81
N MET A 271 16.04 23.75 3.16
CA MET A 271 14.94 22.92 2.68
C MET A 271 14.37 22.08 3.83
N TRP A 272 13.11 21.70 3.66
CA TRP A 272 12.46 20.77 4.54
C TRP A 272 13.20 19.42 4.54
N ILE A 273 13.69 19.00 5.69
CA ILE A 273 14.27 17.66 5.87
C ILE A 273 13.15 16.67 6.10
N HIS A 274 13.12 15.63 5.28
CA HIS A 274 12.13 14.56 5.41
C HIS A 274 12.35 13.74 6.69
N ASP A 275 11.28 13.58 7.45
CA ASP A 275 11.24 12.71 8.61
C ASP A 275 10.00 11.82 8.53
N GLU A 276 10.23 10.52 8.33
CA GLU A 276 9.16 9.53 8.21
C GLU A 276 8.36 9.36 9.52
N LYS A 277 8.83 9.86 10.66
CA LYS A 277 8.12 9.80 11.95
C LYS A 277 7.29 11.06 12.23
N ASP A 278 7.42 12.11 11.43
CA ASP A 278 6.66 13.36 11.61
C ASP A 278 5.30 13.28 10.91
N PHE A 279 4.26 12.95 11.68
CA PHE A 279 2.89 12.83 11.18
C PHE A 279 2.35 14.10 10.54
N TYR A 280 2.64 15.27 11.12
CA TYR A 280 2.12 16.54 10.61
C TYR A 280 2.75 16.91 9.27
N LYS A 281 4.05 16.72 9.15
CA LYS A 281 4.74 16.89 7.87
C LYS A 281 4.28 15.86 6.83
N ALA A 282 4.03 14.61 7.22
CA ALA A 282 3.49 13.61 6.31
C ALA A 282 2.11 14.01 5.77
N GLN A 283 1.23 14.60 6.59
CA GLN A 283 -0.05 15.14 6.14
C GLN A 283 0.12 16.23 5.07
N ILE A 284 1.08 17.14 5.26
CA ILE A 284 1.40 18.18 4.27
C ILE A 284 1.98 17.51 3.00
N LEU A 285 2.93 16.61 3.16
CA LEU A 285 3.60 15.93 2.04
C LEU A 285 2.61 15.22 1.12
N THR A 286 1.63 14.50 1.68
CA THR A 286 0.62 13.83 0.86
C THR A 286 -0.32 14.80 0.14
N ARG A 287 -0.40 16.06 0.57
CA ARG A 287 -1.17 17.13 -0.10
C ARG A 287 -0.42 17.84 -1.21
N LEU A 288 0.87 17.59 -1.38
CA LEU A 288 1.60 17.97 -2.59
C LEU A 288 1.13 17.05 -3.74
N PHE A 289 -0.06 17.34 -4.25
CA PHE A 289 -0.81 16.45 -5.14
C PHE A 289 -1.31 17.19 -6.40
N ASP A 290 -0.63 18.26 -6.79
CA ASP A 290 -0.97 19.02 -7.98
C ASP A 290 -0.99 18.11 -9.22
N ASN A 291 -1.94 18.37 -10.12
CA ASN A 291 -1.89 17.80 -11.45
C ASN A 291 -0.96 18.69 -12.31
N PRO A 292 0.19 18.14 -12.77
CA PRO A 292 1.16 18.92 -13.55
C PRO A 292 0.62 19.52 -14.86
N SER A 293 -0.51 19.01 -15.34
CA SER A 293 -1.20 19.49 -16.54
C SER A 293 -2.08 20.72 -16.28
N GLU A 294 -2.34 21.06 -15.01
CA GLU A 294 -3.18 22.18 -14.63
C GLU A 294 -2.39 23.49 -14.54
N VAL A 295 -3.03 24.59 -14.94
CA VAL A 295 -2.45 25.92 -14.80
C VAL A 295 -2.33 26.27 -13.32
N GLY A 296 -1.12 26.60 -12.88
CA GLY A 296 -0.83 26.92 -11.47
C GLY A 296 -0.35 25.75 -10.63
N ALA A 297 -0.17 24.56 -11.22
CA ALA A 297 0.51 23.46 -10.56
C ALA A 297 1.96 23.87 -10.20
N VAL A 298 2.30 23.75 -8.92
CA VAL A 298 3.60 24.22 -8.38
C VAL A 298 4.37 23.05 -7.76
N PHE A 299 3.68 22.14 -7.08
CA PHE A 299 4.31 21.11 -6.29
C PHE A 299 4.58 19.82 -7.08
N PRO A 300 5.78 19.23 -6.93
CA PRO A 300 6.06 17.92 -7.48
C PRO A 300 5.29 16.84 -6.71
N ARG A 301 5.05 15.68 -7.36
CA ARG A 301 4.43 14.52 -6.75
C ARG A 301 5.44 13.73 -5.91
N PRO A 302 5.18 13.53 -4.60
CA PRO A 302 6.08 12.77 -3.74
C PRO A 302 6.03 11.26 -4.04
N PHE A 303 7.21 10.61 -4.00
CA PHE A 303 7.43 9.15 -4.06
C PHE A 303 8.40 8.76 -2.95
N GLY A 304 8.17 7.62 -2.33
CA GLY A 304 8.92 7.10 -1.20
C GLY A 304 8.02 6.77 -0.03
N ILE A 305 8.59 6.67 1.15
CA ILE A 305 7.86 6.41 2.39
C ILE A 305 7.58 7.76 3.06
N PHE A 306 6.32 8.08 3.22
CA PHE A 306 5.86 9.37 3.75
C PHE A 306 5.78 9.36 5.27
N TYR A 307 5.37 8.22 5.83
CA TYR A 307 5.15 8.08 7.26
C TYR A 307 5.35 6.64 7.73
N THR A 308 5.97 6.52 8.92
CA THR A 308 6.05 5.26 9.66
C THR A 308 5.85 5.53 11.15
N ASN A 309 5.09 4.68 11.83
CA ASN A 309 4.85 4.80 13.27
C ASN A 309 4.73 3.42 13.91
N ASP A 310 5.30 3.27 15.09
CA ASP A 310 5.24 2.04 15.87
C ASP A 310 3.99 2.09 16.76
N ARG A 311 2.99 1.32 16.43
CA ARG A 311 1.73 1.16 17.18
C ARG A 311 1.40 -0.32 17.32
N PRO A 312 0.94 -0.80 18.49
CA PRO A 312 0.57 -2.20 18.66
C PRO A 312 -0.42 -2.67 17.59
N CYS A 313 -0.22 -3.89 17.10
CA CYS A 313 -1.11 -4.51 16.12
C CYS A 313 -2.38 -5.04 16.78
N TYR A 314 -3.51 -4.91 16.09
CA TYR A 314 -4.81 -5.32 16.60
C TYR A 314 -4.86 -6.80 17.00
N GLU A 315 -4.35 -7.70 16.16
CA GLU A 315 -4.32 -9.14 16.41
C GLU A 315 -3.43 -9.51 17.61
N GLN A 316 -2.35 -8.77 17.84
CA GLN A 316 -1.49 -8.97 19.02
C GLN A 316 -2.22 -8.58 20.30
N MET A 317 -2.88 -7.41 20.29
CA MET A 317 -3.68 -6.95 21.43
C MET A 317 -4.85 -7.89 21.72
N MET A 318 -5.49 -8.43 20.67
CA MET A 318 -6.56 -9.41 20.81
C MET A 318 -6.05 -10.72 21.43
N SER A 319 -4.88 -11.23 21.00
CA SER A 319 -4.24 -12.41 21.59
C SER A 319 -3.93 -12.22 23.06
N LEU A 320 -3.38 -11.08 23.44
CA LEU A 320 -3.13 -10.75 24.86
C LEU A 320 -4.41 -10.74 25.69
N GLN A 321 -5.50 -10.17 25.19
CA GLN A 321 -6.79 -10.19 25.91
C GLN A 321 -7.33 -11.62 26.09
N ILE A 322 -7.15 -12.48 25.07
CA ILE A 322 -7.56 -13.89 25.16
C ILE A 322 -6.70 -14.62 26.19
N GLU A 323 -5.38 -14.45 26.17
CA GLU A 323 -4.47 -15.05 27.16
C GLU A 323 -4.80 -14.62 28.59
N GLU A 324 -5.04 -13.32 28.82
CA GLU A 324 -5.45 -12.79 30.10
C GLU A 324 -6.82 -13.37 30.58
N ALA A 325 -7.74 -13.57 29.63
CA ALA A 325 -9.04 -14.17 29.97
C ALA A 325 -8.88 -15.66 30.34
N LEU A 326 -8.08 -16.40 29.59
CA LEU A 326 -7.80 -17.83 29.86
C LEU A 326 -7.06 -18.03 31.19
N ALA A 327 -6.14 -17.11 31.54
CA ALA A 327 -5.41 -17.14 32.81
C ALA A 327 -6.32 -17.00 34.06
N LYS A 328 -7.53 -16.42 33.91
CA LYS A 328 -8.53 -16.32 34.96
C LYS A 328 -9.28 -17.64 35.22
N GLY A 329 -9.03 -18.66 34.42
CA GLY A 329 -9.63 -19.98 34.49
C GLY A 329 -10.82 -20.16 33.54
N ALA A 330 -11.26 -21.42 33.42
CA ALA A 330 -12.42 -21.76 32.61
C ALA A 330 -13.70 -21.16 33.16
N GLY A 331 -14.54 -20.62 32.30
CA GLY A 331 -15.89 -20.20 32.66
C GLY A 331 -16.77 -21.40 33.03
N ASP A 332 -17.80 -21.16 33.84
CA ASP A 332 -18.84 -22.12 34.18
C ASP A 332 -20.10 -21.83 33.36
N LEU A 333 -20.32 -22.68 32.34
CA LEU A 333 -21.45 -22.52 31.42
C LEU A 333 -22.79 -22.70 32.11
N ASP A 334 -22.90 -23.66 33.06
CA ASP A 334 -24.13 -23.90 33.79
C ASP A 334 -24.48 -22.72 34.67
N LYS A 335 -23.50 -22.13 35.34
CA LYS A 335 -23.66 -20.91 36.13
C LYS A 335 -24.04 -19.71 35.25
N LEU A 336 -23.48 -19.59 34.07
CA LEU A 336 -23.82 -18.55 33.09
C LEU A 336 -25.27 -18.68 32.62
N ILE A 337 -25.69 -19.90 32.23
CA ILE A 337 -27.05 -20.16 31.74
C ILE A 337 -28.09 -19.92 32.85
N ARG A 338 -27.81 -20.38 34.07
CA ARG A 338 -28.71 -20.18 35.22
C ARG A 338 -28.80 -18.71 35.65
N GLY A 339 -27.72 -17.95 35.44
CA GLY A 339 -27.66 -16.57 35.87
C GLY A 339 -27.66 -16.41 37.40
N LYS A 340 -27.99 -15.19 37.86
CA LYS A 340 -28.06 -14.86 39.32
C LYS A 340 -29.45 -14.99 39.92
N GLU A 341 -30.47 -15.06 39.08
CA GLU A 341 -31.90 -15.08 39.47
C GLU A 341 -32.51 -16.45 39.20
N THR A 342 -32.04 -17.45 39.93
CA THR A 342 -32.56 -18.82 39.85
C THR A 342 -33.24 -19.21 41.16
N TRP A 343 -34.30 -20.01 41.07
CA TRP A 343 -35.00 -20.61 42.22
C TRP A 343 -35.17 -22.12 41.96
N GLU A 344 -35.22 -22.88 43.03
CA GLU A 344 -35.54 -24.30 42.99
C GLU A 344 -37.03 -24.53 43.28
N ILE A 345 -37.68 -25.32 42.43
CA ILE A 345 -39.04 -25.81 42.71
C ILE A 345 -38.86 -27.03 43.60
N LYS A 346 -39.34 -26.94 44.86
CA LYS A 346 -39.34 -28.03 45.80
C LYS A 346 -40.59 -28.90 45.64
#